data_2ff6d35ba38294dca60d94950f0e5d90
#
_entry.id   2ff6d35ba38294dca60d94950f0e5d90
#
_cell.length_a   1.000
_cell.length_b   1.000
_cell.length_c   1.000
_cell.angle_alpha   90.00
_cell.angle_beta   90.00
_cell.angle_gamma   90.00
#
_symmetry.space_group_name_H-M   'P 1'
#
loop_
_entity.id
_entity.type
_entity.pdbx_description
1 polymer ?
#
loop_
_entity_poly.entity_id
_entity_poly.type
_entity_poly.pdbx_seq_one_letter_code
_entity_poly.pdbx_strand_id
1 'polypeptide(L)'
;MMTEKALPESLTCRISSGFFLSPALHVFNPDTDYALGDGGRFYTPPRIVSRMRRELALFPATYATPGDMILLLDDISRDEMENSPYLAVMEAKRIKAVPLAGLQGLAHSVRSIAPWGWNATLLRILEENNAPATLLPSPERIAGLRELSHRRTTVAFHRLAPTIMPQCASPVPVELTSEDEVMDFCNRNPGCWLKAPWSSSGRGVMHTDDLEERHIRPWARGIIRRQGSVMGEVDRGRKLDFATEWM
;
A
#
# COMPACT_ATOMS: atom_id res chain seq x y z
N MET A 1 -20.88 -13.75 61.40
CA MET A 1 -19.68 -14.58 61.19
C MET A 1 -19.84 -15.22 59.81
N MET A 2 -19.38 -14.56 58.75
CA MET A 2 -19.41 -15.08 57.40
C MET A 2 -17.95 -15.50 57.05
N THR A 3 -17.79 -16.77 56.79
CA THR A 3 -16.50 -17.39 56.47
C THR A 3 -16.08 -17.00 55.07
N GLU A 4 -14.90 -16.38 55.02
CA GLU A 4 -14.18 -16.04 53.79
C GLU A 4 -13.67 -17.35 53.13
N LYS A 5 -14.19 -17.65 51.93
CA LYS A 5 -13.75 -18.79 51.15
C LYS A 5 -12.52 -18.34 50.33
N ALA A 6 -11.36 -18.86 50.69
CA ALA A 6 -10.13 -18.70 49.93
C ALA A 6 -10.28 -19.29 48.51
N LEU A 7 -9.89 -18.50 47.52
CA LEU A 7 -9.74 -18.93 46.11
C LEU A 7 -8.54 -19.89 45.97
N PRO A 8 -8.62 -20.93 45.14
CA PRO A 8 -7.51 -21.87 44.97
C PRO A 8 -6.35 -21.22 44.19
N GLU A 9 -5.17 -21.25 44.81
CA GLU A 9 -3.88 -21.01 44.18
C GLU A 9 -3.58 -22.13 43.18
N SER A 10 -3.97 -21.98 41.91
CA SER A 10 -3.35 -22.74 40.82
C SER A 10 -3.84 -22.26 39.44
N LEU A 11 -3.54 -21.01 39.14
CA LEU A 11 -3.56 -20.54 37.72
C LEU A 11 -2.30 -19.70 37.48
N THR A 12 -1.13 -20.26 37.88
CA THR A 12 0.10 -19.87 37.23
C THR A 12 0.04 -20.43 35.80
N CYS A 13 -0.47 -19.64 34.89
CA CYS A 13 -0.28 -19.85 33.47
C CYS A 13 1.24 -19.96 33.25
N ARG A 14 1.78 -21.18 33.16
CA ARG A 14 3.09 -21.41 32.57
C ARG A 14 2.99 -20.88 31.18
N ILE A 15 3.54 -19.68 30.95
CA ILE A 15 3.93 -19.22 29.64
C ILE A 15 4.94 -20.25 29.15
N SER A 16 4.42 -21.30 28.52
CA SER A 16 5.21 -22.27 27.79
C SER A 16 6.16 -21.51 26.88
N SER A 17 7.42 -21.86 26.94
CA SER A 17 8.54 -21.49 26.10
C SER A 17 8.01 -21.04 24.71
N GLY A 18 8.00 -19.71 24.48
CA GLY A 18 7.41 -19.15 23.28
C GLY A 18 8.00 -19.84 22.06
N PHE A 19 7.15 -20.34 21.20
CA PHE A 19 7.50 -20.53 19.81
C PHE A 19 7.98 -19.16 19.32
N PHE A 20 9.28 -18.95 19.30
CA PHE A 20 9.88 -17.81 18.61
C PHE A 20 9.64 -18.05 17.14
N LEU A 21 8.50 -17.56 16.64
CA LEU A 21 8.29 -17.48 15.21
C LEU A 21 9.44 -16.68 14.62
N SER A 22 10.11 -17.22 13.61
CA SER A 22 11.14 -16.45 12.91
C SER A 22 10.61 -15.05 12.56
N PRO A 23 11.43 -14.01 12.65
CA PRO A 23 10.98 -12.63 12.42
C PRO A 23 10.44 -12.41 11.01
N ALA A 24 9.53 -11.45 10.85
CA ALA A 24 9.20 -10.88 9.56
C ALA A 24 10.24 -9.81 9.17
N LEU A 25 10.47 -9.65 7.87
CA LEU A 25 11.29 -8.59 7.31
C LEU A 25 10.38 -7.54 6.69
N HIS A 26 10.18 -6.43 7.37
CA HIS A 26 9.36 -5.32 6.88
C HIS A 26 10.11 -4.46 5.87
N VAL A 27 9.41 -3.94 4.87
CA VAL A 27 9.98 -3.05 3.86
C VAL A 27 9.08 -1.84 3.68
N PHE A 28 9.60 -0.63 3.89
CA PHE A 28 8.85 0.59 3.64
C PHE A 28 9.08 1.08 2.21
N ASN A 29 8.12 0.85 1.33
CA ASN A 29 8.12 1.29 -0.08
C ASN A 29 6.82 2.04 -0.42
N PRO A 30 6.69 3.30 0.04
CA PRO A 30 5.45 4.09 -0.05
C PRO A 30 5.07 4.48 -1.48
N ASP A 31 5.94 4.22 -2.44
CA ASP A 31 5.74 4.44 -3.87
C ASP A 31 5.01 3.30 -4.59
N THR A 32 4.49 2.32 -3.85
CA THR A 32 3.92 1.10 -4.43
C THR A 32 2.79 1.36 -5.43
N ASP A 33 1.90 2.32 -5.17
CA ASP A 33 0.79 2.64 -6.09
C ASP A 33 1.30 3.23 -7.41
N TYR A 34 2.36 4.04 -7.36
CA TYR A 34 3.01 4.57 -8.57
C TYR A 34 3.71 3.47 -9.36
N ALA A 35 4.40 2.56 -8.66
CA ALA A 35 5.06 1.42 -9.28
C ALA A 35 4.06 0.44 -9.89
N LEU A 36 2.90 0.22 -9.25
CA LEU A 36 1.79 -0.56 -9.82
C LEU A 36 1.20 0.12 -11.05
N GLY A 37 1.04 1.45 -11.00
CA GLY A 37 0.55 2.24 -12.14
C GLY A 37 1.49 2.20 -13.34
N ASP A 38 2.81 2.25 -13.12
CA ASP A 38 3.83 2.08 -14.16
C ASP A 38 3.83 0.64 -14.69
N GLY A 39 3.73 -0.35 -13.80
CA GLY A 39 3.69 -1.78 -14.12
C GLY A 39 5.05 -2.36 -14.54
N GLY A 40 6.08 -1.54 -14.69
CA GLY A 40 7.43 -1.97 -15.11
C GLY A 40 8.28 -2.47 -13.95
N ARG A 41 9.32 -3.24 -14.28
CA ARG A 41 10.33 -3.72 -13.32
C ARG A 41 11.36 -2.66 -12.95
N PHE A 42 11.44 -1.56 -13.71
CA PHE A 42 12.45 -0.50 -13.60
C PHE A 42 11.85 0.87 -13.29
N TYR A 43 10.69 0.89 -12.62
CA TYR A 43 10.10 2.14 -12.19
C TYR A 43 11.05 2.92 -11.29
N THR A 44 11.14 4.23 -11.54
CA THR A 44 11.91 5.17 -10.71
C THR A 44 10.96 6.14 -10.03
N PRO A 45 10.93 6.18 -8.70
CA PRO A 45 10.04 7.08 -7.97
C PRO A 45 10.44 8.56 -8.16
N PRO A 46 9.47 9.49 -8.10
CA PRO A 46 9.76 10.92 -8.03
C PRO A 46 10.65 11.26 -6.83
N ARG A 47 11.51 12.27 -6.96
CA ARG A 47 12.48 12.67 -5.90
C ARG A 47 11.84 12.85 -4.53
N ILE A 48 10.65 13.46 -4.47
CA ILE A 48 9.94 13.66 -3.19
C ILE A 48 9.55 12.33 -2.53
N VAL A 49 9.17 11.33 -3.32
CA VAL A 49 8.79 9.99 -2.84
C VAL A 49 10.03 9.21 -2.41
N SER A 50 11.14 9.30 -3.17
CA SER A 50 12.42 8.72 -2.78
C SER A 50 12.92 9.30 -1.46
N ARG A 51 12.78 10.62 -1.29
CA ARG A 51 13.11 11.30 -0.03
C ARG A 51 12.25 10.78 1.13
N MET A 52 10.93 10.71 0.95
CA MET A 52 10.00 10.17 1.95
C MET A 52 10.36 8.72 2.33
N ARG A 53 10.66 7.86 1.33
CA ARG A 53 11.08 6.48 1.57
C ARG A 53 12.32 6.41 2.46
N ARG A 54 13.32 7.27 2.21
CA ARG A 54 14.55 7.35 3.00
C ARG A 54 14.29 7.87 4.40
N GLU A 55 13.60 9.01 4.55
CA GLU A 55 13.34 9.65 5.84
C GLU A 55 12.46 8.79 6.76
N LEU A 56 11.55 8.01 6.19
CA LEU A 56 10.63 7.13 6.92
C LEU A 56 11.01 5.64 6.82
N ALA A 57 12.25 5.31 6.44
CA ALA A 57 12.67 3.92 6.26
C ALA A 57 12.44 3.05 7.50
N LEU A 58 12.53 3.62 8.69
CA LEU A 58 12.33 2.94 9.99
C LEU A 58 10.88 3.01 10.51
N PHE A 59 9.96 3.64 9.77
CA PHE A 59 8.55 3.73 10.15
C PHE A 59 7.89 2.39 10.47
N PRO A 60 8.25 1.25 9.82
CA PRO A 60 7.72 -0.06 10.17
C PRO A 60 7.90 -0.44 11.64
N ALA A 61 8.86 0.14 12.37
CA ALA A 61 9.03 -0.11 13.80
C ALA A 61 7.76 0.17 14.61
N THR A 62 6.91 1.08 14.15
CA THR A 62 5.67 1.46 14.84
C THR A 62 4.67 0.30 14.94
N TYR A 63 4.54 -0.51 13.88
CA TYR A 63 3.58 -1.62 13.78
C TYR A 63 4.20 -3.02 13.76
N ALA A 64 5.51 -3.14 13.55
CA ALA A 64 6.21 -4.43 13.57
C ALA A 64 6.13 -5.10 14.95
N THR A 65 6.13 -6.43 14.95
CA THR A 65 6.16 -7.25 16.18
C THR A 65 7.56 -7.22 16.82
N PRO A 66 7.67 -7.30 18.15
CA PRO A 66 8.98 -7.38 18.81
C PRO A 66 9.85 -8.51 18.22
N GLY A 67 11.10 -8.18 17.87
CA GLY A 67 12.06 -9.09 17.24
C GLY A 67 12.01 -9.15 15.72
N ASP A 68 11.02 -8.53 15.06
CA ASP A 68 11.01 -8.40 13.59
C ASP A 68 12.20 -7.57 13.08
N MET A 69 12.37 -7.52 11.77
CA MET A 69 13.45 -6.78 11.10
C MET A 69 12.90 -5.77 10.10
N ILE A 70 13.69 -4.75 9.79
CA ILE A 70 13.36 -3.75 8.76
C ILE A 70 14.46 -3.77 7.71
N LEU A 71 14.09 -4.01 6.43
CA LEU A 71 14.99 -3.91 5.30
C LEU A 71 15.10 -2.46 4.85
N LEU A 72 16.32 -1.96 4.75
CA LEU A 72 16.62 -0.64 4.21
C LEU A 72 16.85 -0.75 2.70
N LEU A 73 15.98 -0.15 1.90
CA LEU A 73 16.15 -0.08 0.45
C LEU A 73 17.14 0.99 0.00
N ASP A 74 17.36 1.99 0.85
CA ASP A 74 18.29 3.09 0.65
C ASP A 74 19.45 2.95 1.65
N ASP A 75 20.59 3.51 1.29
CA ASP A 75 21.74 3.61 2.20
C ASP A 75 21.44 4.69 3.27
N ILE A 76 21.20 4.25 4.48
CA ILE A 76 20.93 5.09 5.66
C ILE A 76 22.20 5.13 6.51
N SER A 77 22.75 6.31 6.70
CA SER A 77 23.94 6.49 7.52
C SER A 77 23.66 6.19 8.98
N ARG A 78 24.74 5.91 9.73
CA ARG A 78 24.63 5.69 11.18
C ARG A 78 24.05 6.90 11.90
N ASP A 79 24.46 8.10 11.51
CA ASP A 79 23.97 9.36 12.09
C ASP A 79 22.45 9.55 11.83
N GLU A 80 21.98 9.29 10.61
CA GLU A 80 20.54 9.31 10.30
C GLU A 80 19.75 8.31 11.14
N MET A 81 20.32 7.14 11.41
CA MET A 81 19.67 6.11 12.22
C MET A 81 19.63 6.51 13.69
N GLU A 82 20.73 7.02 14.24
CA GLU A 82 20.84 7.46 15.63
C GLU A 82 19.94 8.68 15.92
N ASN A 83 19.70 9.54 14.94
CA ASN A 83 18.81 10.69 15.06
C ASN A 83 17.36 10.38 14.64
N SER A 84 17.03 9.14 14.31
CA SER A 84 15.68 8.76 13.91
C SER A 84 14.69 8.79 15.09
N PRO A 85 13.49 9.36 14.91
CA PRO A 85 12.44 9.33 15.93
C PRO A 85 11.94 7.90 16.24
N TYR A 86 12.28 6.92 15.39
CA TYR A 86 11.88 5.52 15.56
C TYR A 86 12.88 4.69 16.37
N LEU A 87 14.08 5.20 16.68
CA LEU A 87 15.14 4.44 17.33
C LEU A 87 14.69 3.86 18.68
N ALA A 88 14.08 4.68 19.53
CA ALA A 88 13.60 4.22 20.85
C ALA A 88 12.56 3.09 20.75
N VAL A 89 11.69 3.14 19.73
CA VAL A 89 10.71 2.08 19.46
C VAL A 89 11.38 0.80 18.98
N MET A 90 12.38 0.92 18.10
CA MET A 90 13.17 -0.22 17.62
C MET A 90 13.90 -0.92 18.77
N GLU A 91 14.54 -0.16 19.65
CA GLU A 91 15.24 -0.68 20.83
C GLU A 91 14.27 -1.39 21.79
N ALA A 92 13.16 -0.76 22.14
CA ALA A 92 12.14 -1.33 23.02
C ALA A 92 11.55 -2.65 22.47
N LYS A 93 11.36 -2.73 21.14
CA LYS A 93 10.85 -3.92 20.47
C LYS A 93 11.95 -4.88 19.99
N ARG A 94 13.23 -4.56 20.19
CA ARG A 94 14.39 -5.33 19.70
C ARG A 94 14.36 -5.55 18.18
N ILE A 95 13.90 -4.56 17.43
CA ILE A 95 13.84 -4.58 15.97
C ILE A 95 15.22 -4.22 15.41
N LYS A 96 15.68 -4.94 14.39
CA LYS A 96 16.95 -4.68 13.73
C LYS A 96 16.73 -4.13 12.33
N ALA A 97 17.45 -3.07 11.98
CA ALA A 97 17.55 -2.62 10.59
C ALA A 97 18.62 -3.43 9.86
N VAL A 98 18.31 -3.85 8.65
CA VAL A 98 19.18 -4.66 7.79
C VAL A 98 19.40 -3.90 6.48
N PRO A 99 20.64 -3.58 6.10
CA PRO A 99 20.92 -3.00 4.80
C PRO A 99 20.64 -4.01 3.69
N LEU A 100 20.33 -3.53 2.49
CA LEU A 100 20.00 -4.37 1.34
C LEU A 100 21.11 -5.42 1.06
N ALA A 101 22.37 -5.04 1.20
CA ALA A 101 23.51 -5.95 1.05
C ALA A 101 23.54 -7.11 2.06
N GLY A 102 22.85 -6.98 3.19
CA GLY A 102 22.74 -8.02 4.22
C GLY A 102 21.62 -9.05 3.96
N LEU A 103 20.79 -8.84 2.93
CA LEU A 103 19.59 -9.64 2.66
C LEU A 103 19.92 -11.12 2.41
N GLN A 104 20.98 -11.42 1.68
CA GLN A 104 21.42 -12.79 1.40
C GLN A 104 21.66 -13.61 2.66
N GLY A 105 22.18 -12.99 3.73
CA GLY A 105 22.45 -13.64 5.01
C GLY A 105 21.20 -14.04 5.80
N LEU A 106 20.02 -13.58 5.41
CA LEU A 106 18.75 -13.82 6.10
C LEU A 106 17.96 -15.03 5.61
N ALA A 107 18.48 -15.79 4.64
CA ALA A 107 17.76 -16.86 3.92
C ALA A 107 16.99 -17.85 4.82
N HIS A 108 17.49 -18.12 6.03
CA HIS A 108 16.87 -19.05 6.99
C HIS A 108 16.45 -18.39 8.31
N SER A 109 16.57 -17.06 8.39
CA SER A 109 16.37 -16.31 9.63
C SER A 109 15.02 -15.60 9.69
N VAL A 110 14.32 -15.45 8.54
CA VAL A 110 13.04 -14.74 8.44
C VAL A 110 11.96 -15.66 7.91
N ARG A 111 10.73 -15.49 8.42
CA ARG A 111 9.55 -16.26 7.97
C ARG A 111 8.86 -15.68 6.74
N SER A 112 8.99 -14.37 6.52
CA SER A 112 8.30 -13.65 5.45
C SER A 112 8.95 -12.31 5.17
N ILE A 113 8.74 -11.81 3.96
CA ILE A 113 8.99 -10.41 3.62
C ILE A 113 7.64 -9.70 3.56
N ALA A 114 7.50 -8.63 4.34
CA ALA A 114 6.29 -7.86 4.52
C ALA A 114 6.49 -6.39 4.05
N PRO A 115 6.42 -6.13 2.74
CA PRO A 115 6.54 -4.77 2.23
C PRO A 115 5.25 -3.98 2.48
N TRP A 116 5.36 -2.64 2.42
CA TRP A 116 4.19 -1.77 2.36
C TRP A 116 3.27 -2.14 1.20
N GLY A 117 3.85 -2.48 0.06
CA GLY A 117 3.13 -3.09 -1.05
C GLY A 117 4.04 -3.80 -2.04
N TRP A 118 3.60 -4.96 -2.53
CA TRP A 118 4.30 -5.71 -3.55
C TRP A 118 4.12 -5.08 -4.94
N ASN A 119 5.21 -4.93 -5.67
CA ASN A 119 5.23 -4.50 -7.06
C ASN A 119 6.44 -5.11 -7.81
N ALA A 120 6.45 -5.00 -9.13
CA ALA A 120 7.48 -5.61 -9.97
C ALA A 120 8.89 -5.03 -9.74
N THR A 121 8.98 -3.75 -9.39
CA THR A 121 10.28 -3.10 -9.10
C THR A 121 10.87 -3.62 -7.79
N LEU A 122 10.07 -3.72 -6.74
CA LEU A 122 10.53 -4.29 -5.46
C LEU A 122 10.94 -5.75 -5.64
N LEU A 123 10.13 -6.55 -6.35
CA LEU A 123 10.46 -7.95 -6.64
C LEU A 123 11.85 -8.05 -7.30
N ARG A 124 12.11 -7.26 -8.35
CA ARG A 124 13.42 -7.22 -9.02
C ARG A 124 14.55 -6.86 -8.04
N ILE A 125 14.36 -5.80 -7.22
CA ILE A 125 15.39 -5.38 -6.25
C ILE A 125 15.74 -6.53 -5.29
N LEU A 126 14.73 -7.23 -4.79
CA LEU A 126 14.92 -8.35 -3.87
C LEU A 126 15.61 -9.54 -4.57
N GLU A 127 15.22 -9.87 -5.80
CA GLU A 127 15.85 -10.92 -6.62
C GLU A 127 17.34 -10.62 -6.87
N GLU A 128 17.66 -9.39 -7.29
CA GLU A 128 19.04 -8.94 -7.56
C GLU A 128 19.94 -8.96 -6.31
N ASN A 129 19.33 -8.87 -5.12
CA ASN A 129 20.03 -8.94 -3.84
C ASN A 129 19.91 -10.32 -3.16
N ASN A 130 19.61 -11.36 -3.94
CA ASN A 130 19.59 -12.75 -3.52
C ASN A 130 18.61 -13.04 -2.34
N ALA A 131 17.45 -12.38 -2.35
CA ALA A 131 16.38 -12.76 -1.44
C ALA A 131 15.97 -14.23 -1.68
N PRO A 132 15.63 -15.00 -0.62
CA PRO A 132 15.20 -16.38 -0.79
C PRO A 132 13.96 -16.47 -1.68
N ALA A 133 14.02 -17.24 -2.76
CA ALA A 133 12.93 -17.38 -3.71
C ALA A 133 11.62 -17.86 -3.06
N THR A 134 11.72 -18.65 -1.99
CA THR A 134 10.57 -19.12 -1.21
C THR A 134 9.80 -18.03 -0.47
N LEU A 135 10.40 -16.86 -0.29
CA LEU A 135 9.79 -15.68 0.35
C LEU A 135 9.27 -14.66 -0.65
N LEU A 136 9.55 -14.84 -1.94
CA LEU A 136 9.14 -13.94 -3.00
C LEU A 136 7.83 -14.39 -3.64
N PRO A 137 6.91 -13.45 -3.96
CA PRO A 137 5.74 -13.77 -4.76
C PRO A 137 6.14 -14.09 -6.21
N SER A 138 5.34 -14.92 -6.89
CA SER A 138 5.54 -15.13 -8.32
C SER A 138 5.18 -13.87 -9.14
N PRO A 139 5.71 -13.71 -10.36
CA PRO A 139 5.35 -12.62 -11.26
C PRO A 139 3.83 -12.55 -11.52
N GLU A 140 3.15 -13.71 -11.62
CA GLU A 140 1.70 -13.79 -11.84
C GLU A 140 0.94 -13.24 -10.64
N ARG A 141 1.44 -13.49 -9.41
CA ARG A 141 0.84 -12.91 -8.20
C ARG A 141 1.00 -11.38 -8.18
N ILE A 142 2.16 -10.85 -8.61
CA ILE A 142 2.37 -9.39 -8.75
C ILE A 142 1.40 -8.82 -9.79
N ALA A 143 1.25 -9.47 -10.94
CA ALA A 143 0.29 -9.05 -11.97
C ALA A 143 -1.15 -9.06 -11.43
N GLY A 144 -1.54 -10.10 -10.70
CA GLY A 144 -2.85 -10.19 -10.04
C GLY A 144 -3.08 -9.08 -9.02
N LEU A 145 -2.08 -8.74 -8.20
CA LEU A 145 -2.15 -7.62 -7.25
C LEU A 145 -2.33 -6.28 -7.98
N ARG A 146 -1.61 -6.09 -9.09
CA ARG A 146 -1.76 -4.89 -9.93
C ARG A 146 -3.18 -4.76 -10.46
N GLU A 147 -3.76 -5.84 -10.99
CA GLU A 147 -5.16 -5.84 -11.47
C GLU A 147 -6.16 -5.56 -10.35
N LEU A 148 -6.01 -6.20 -9.19
CA LEU A 148 -6.88 -5.98 -8.03
C LEU A 148 -6.79 -4.54 -7.50
N SER A 149 -5.64 -3.90 -7.61
CA SER A 149 -5.41 -2.51 -7.17
C SER A 149 -5.94 -1.48 -8.17
N HIS A 150 -6.30 -1.89 -9.38
CA HIS A 150 -6.90 -1.00 -10.37
C HIS A 150 -8.29 -0.54 -9.93
N ARG A 151 -8.59 0.75 -10.03
CA ARG A 151 -9.90 1.31 -9.60
C ARG A 151 -11.10 0.70 -10.32
N ARG A 152 -10.95 0.06 -11.49
CA ARG A 152 -12.03 -0.66 -12.15
C ARG A 152 -12.61 -1.80 -11.30
N THR A 153 -11.87 -2.33 -10.32
CA THR A 153 -12.41 -3.35 -9.40
C THR A 153 -13.60 -2.84 -8.61
N THR A 154 -13.68 -1.52 -8.37
CA THR A 154 -14.83 -0.89 -7.71
C THR A 154 -16.11 -0.99 -8.53
N VAL A 155 -16.02 -1.15 -9.87
CA VAL A 155 -17.19 -1.33 -10.75
C VAL A 155 -17.98 -2.59 -10.35
N ALA A 156 -17.27 -3.71 -10.14
CA ALA A 156 -17.90 -4.95 -9.69
C ALA A 156 -18.56 -4.78 -8.31
N PHE A 157 -17.89 -4.09 -7.39
CA PHE A 157 -18.44 -3.78 -6.06
C PHE A 157 -19.70 -2.93 -6.17
N HIS A 158 -19.70 -1.85 -6.95
CA HIS A 158 -20.88 -0.98 -7.12
C HIS A 158 -22.06 -1.69 -7.76
N ARG A 159 -21.82 -2.73 -8.57
CA ARG A 159 -22.89 -3.57 -9.14
C ARG A 159 -23.43 -4.57 -8.13
N LEU A 160 -22.58 -5.12 -7.28
CA LEU A 160 -22.95 -6.14 -6.30
C LEU A 160 -23.58 -5.55 -5.04
N ALA A 161 -23.06 -4.45 -4.51
CA ALA A 161 -23.49 -3.89 -3.24
C ALA A 161 -25.01 -3.64 -3.13
N PRO A 162 -25.70 -3.10 -4.16
CA PRO A 162 -27.15 -2.91 -4.10
C PRO A 162 -27.97 -4.19 -4.02
N THR A 163 -27.41 -5.33 -4.46
CA THR A 163 -28.11 -6.63 -4.37
C THR A 163 -28.14 -7.15 -2.94
N ILE A 164 -27.19 -6.72 -2.10
CA ILE A 164 -27.08 -7.10 -0.68
C ILE A 164 -27.69 -6.03 0.19
N MET A 165 -27.42 -4.76 -0.11
CA MET A 165 -27.91 -3.58 0.61
C MET A 165 -28.45 -2.56 -0.38
N PRO A 166 -29.76 -2.55 -0.71
CA PRO A 166 -30.36 -1.66 -1.70
C PRO A 166 -30.09 -0.17 -1.45
N GLN A 167 -29.95 0.24 -0.17
CA GLN A 167 -29.61 1.61 0.20
C GLN A 167 -28.19 2.05 -0.22
N CYS A 168 -27.31 1.12 -0.61
CA CYS A 168 -25.98 1.39 -1.13
C CYS A 168 -25.96 1.61 -2.65
N ALA A 169 -27.13 1.65 -3.31
CA ALA A 169 -27.19 1.92 -4.73
C ALA A 169 -26.54 3.28 -5.07
N SER A 170 -25.64 3.25 -6.03
CA SER A 170 -24.90 4.43 -6.48
C SER A 170 -24.56 4.33 -7.96
N PRO A 171 -24.35 5.46 -8.67
CA PRO A 171 -23.83 5.41 -10.03
C PRO A 171 -22.57 4.56 -10.08
N VAL A 172 -22.52 3.67 -11.07
CA VAL A 172 -21.36 2.78 -11.27
C VAL A 172 -20.24 3.60 -11.94
N PRO A 173 -19.00 3.54 -11.42
CA PRO A 173 -17.86 4.16 -12.08
C PRO A 173 -17.67 3.61 -13.50
N VAL A 174 -17.18 4.45 -14.40
CA VAL A 174 -16.97 4.10 -15.83
C VAL A 174 -15.48 4.15 -16.13
N GLU A 175 -14.97 3.11 -16.76
CA GLU A 175 -13.61 3.10 -17.32
C GLU A 175 -13.63 3.74 -18.70
N LEU A 176 -12.78 4.76 -18.91
CA LEU A 176 -12.69 5.60 -20.12
C LEU A 176 -11.30 5.41 -20.70
N THR A 177 -11.21 4.98 -21.96
CA THR A 177 -9.97 4.55 -22.60
C THR A 177 -9.45 5.52 -23.65
N SER A 178 -10.25 6.55 -23.97
CA SER A 178 -9.88 7.62 -24.91
C SER A 178 -10.21 9.00 -24.38
N GLU A 179 -9.54 10.02 -24.92
CA GLU A 179 -9.82 11.42 -24.56
C GLU A 179 -11.26 11.82 -24.91
N ASP A 180 -11.79 11.32 -26.01
CA ASP A 180 -13.16 11.63 -26.44
C ASP A 180 -14.19 11.01 -25.50
N GLU A 181 -13.98 9.75 -25.06
CA GLU A 181 -14.82 9.15 -24.02
C GLU A 181 -14.80 9.95 -22.71
N VAL A 182 -13.63 10.48 -22.32
CA VAL A 182 -13.51 11.34 -21.13
C VAL A 182 -14.31 12.62 -21.31
N MET A 183 -14.21 13.29 -22.46
CA MET A 183 -14.96 14.52 -22.72
C MET A 183 -16.46 14.27 -22.79
N ASP A 184 -16.88 13.21 -23.46
CA ASP A 184 -18.28 12.79 -23.52
C ASP A 184 -18.86 12.48 -22.13
N PHE A 185 -18.05 11.87 -21.26
CA PHE A 185 -18.45 11.61 -19.88
C PHE A 185 -18.60 12.90 -19.09
N CYS A 186 -17.64 13.83 -19.19
CA CYS A 186 -17.69 15.13 -18.51
C CYS A 186 -18.88 15.97 -18.99
N ASN A 187 -19.16 16.00 -20.29
CA ASN A 187 -20.29 16.74 -20.86
C ASN A 187 -21.64 16.22 -20.37
N ARG A 188 -21.75 14.89 -20.19
CA ARG A 188 -22.96 14.26 -19.63
C ARG A 188 -23.09 14.37 -18.11
N ASN A 189 -21.99 14.59 -17.41
CA ASN A 189 -21.92 14.64 -15.96
C ASN A 189 -21.08 15.84 -15.50
N PRO A 190 -21.60 17.08 -15.62
CA PRO A 190 -20.88 18.27 -15.16
C PRO A 190 -20.45 18.13 -13.69
N GLY A 191 -19.25 18.59 -13.37
CA GLY A 191 -18.70 18.47 -12.01
C GLY A 191 -18.36 17.04 -11.61
N CYS A 192 -18.09 16.15 -12.57
CA CYS A 192 -17.70 14.76 -12.25
C CYS A 192 -16.27 14.65 -11.72
N TRP A 193 -15.96 13.49 -11.15
CA TRP A 193 -14.62 13.11 -10.74
C TRP A 193 -13.95 12.24 -11.80
N LEU A 194 -12.74 12.61 -12.15
CA LEU A 194 -11.85 11.79 -12.98
C LEU A 194 -10.70 11.28 -12.09
N LYS A 195 -10.40 9.98 -12.17
CA LYS A 195 -9.38 9.35 -11.33
C LYS A 195 -8.45 8.49 -12.16
N ALA A 196 -7.13 8.62 -11.92
CA ALA A 196 -6.16 7.69 -12.47
C ALA A 196 -6.40 6.28 -11.89
N PRO A 197 -6.24 5.21 -12.68
CA PRO A 197 -6.46 3.84 -12.24
C PRO A 197 -5.66 3.45 -10.99
N TRP A 198 -4.39 3.84 -10.95
CA TRP A 198 -3.52 3.65 -9.78
C TRP A 198 -3.03 5.01 -9.30
N SER A 199 -3.47 5.39 -8.12
CA SER A 199 -3.02 6.63 -7.48
C SER A 199 -3.38 6.62 -6.00
N SER A 200 -2.64 7.38 -5.19
CA SER A 200 -2.88 7.52 -3.76
C SER A 200 -2.81 8.97 -3.31
N SER A 201 -3.26 9.23 -2.11
CA SER A 201 -3.15 10.52 -1.42
C SER A 201 -3.69 11.72 -2.23
N GLY A 202 -4.81 11.53 -2.93
CA GLY A 202 -5.46 12.56 -3.75
C GLY A 202 -4.74 12.90 -5.05
N ARG A 203 -3.54 12.37 -5.29
CA ARG A 203 -2.82 12.56 -6.56
C ARG A 203 -3.48 11.72 -7.65
N GLY A 204 -3.54 12.26 -8.87
CA GLY A 204 -4.24 11.57 -9.96
C GLY A 204 -5.76 11.56 -9.82
N VAL A 205 -6.32 12.49 -9.06
CA VAL A 205 -7.75 12.75 -8.95
C VAL A 205 -8.00 14.19 -9.41
N MET A 206 -9.02 14.38 -10.24
CA MET A 206 -9.44 15.66 -10.77
C MET A 206 -10.94 15.80 -10.61
N HIS A 207 -11.40 16.88 -9.97
CA HIS A 207 -12.78 17.32 -10.01
C HIS A 207 -12.93 18.25 -11.19
N THR A 208 -13.96 18.06 -12.02
CA THR A 208 -14.09 18.79 -13.28
C THR A 208 -14.94 20.05 -13.17
N ASP A 209 -15.44 20.38 -11.98
CA ASP A 209 -16.17 21.61 -11.74
C ASP A 209 -15.29 22.83 -12.06
N ASP A 210 -15.85 23.80 -12.79
CA ASP A 210 -15.16 25.00 -13.25
C ASP A 210 -13.92 24.77 -14.15
N LEU A 211 -13.69 23.53 -14.63
CA LEU A 211 -12.58 23.23 -15.53
C LEU A 211 -13.00 23.23 -16.99
N GLU A 212 -12.22 23.93 -17.81
CA GLU A 212 -12.37 23.91 -19.25
C GLU A 212 -11.67 22.67 -19.88
N GLU A 213 -12.15 22.26 -21.05
CA GLU A 213 -11.61 21.14 -21.85
C GLU A 213 -10.08 21.21 -22.00
N ARG A 214 -9.52 22.42 -22.15
CA ARG A 214 -8.05 22.63 -22.27
C ARG A 214 -7.25 22.14 -21.06
N HIS A 215 -7.87 21.96 -19.90
CA HIS A 215 -7.24 21.41 -18.70
C HIS A 215 -7.49 19.90 -18.58
N ILE A 216 -8.69 19.44 -18.94
CA ILE A 216 -9.12 18.05 -18.79
C ILE A 216 -8.41 17.14 -19.82
N ARG A 217 -8.42 17.51 -21.12
CA ARG A 217 -7.82 16.67 -22.19
C ARG A 217 -6.34 16.36 -21.97
N PRO A 218 -5.45 17.35 -21.72
CA PRO A 218 -4.02 17.03 -21.53
C PRO A 218 -3.76 16.14 -20.31
N TRP A 219 -4.54 16.32 -19.25
CA TRP A 219 -4.45 15.48 -18.06
C TRP A 219 -4.88 14.06 -18.37
N ALA A 220 -6.05 13.87 -18.99
CA ALA A 220 -6.58 12.56 -19.37
C ALA A 220 -5.63 11.83 -20.32
N ARG A 221 -5.13 12.51 -21.38
CA ARG A 221 -4.11 11.98 -22.29
C ARG A 221 -2.88 11.48 -21.54
N GLY A 222 -2.39 12.26 -20.58
CA GLY A 222 -1.24 11.91 -19.76
C GLY A 222 -1.47 10.64 -18.93
N ILE A 223 -2.66 10.45 -18.37
CA ILE A 223 -3.03 9.26 -17.61
C ILE A 223 -3.23 8.05 -18.54
N ILE A 224 -4.04 8.20 -19.58
CA ILE A 224 -4.34 7.12 -20.55
C ILE A 224 -3.04 6.57 -21.14
N ARG A 225 -2.11 7.45 -21.54
CA ARG A 225 -0.82 7.02 -22.10
C ARG A 225 0.01 6.21 -21.12
N ARG A 226 -0.05 6.49 -19.81
CA ARG A 226 0.76 5.80 -18.79
C ARG A 226 0.06 4.60 -18.17
N GLN A 227 -1.25 4.67 -18.00
CA GLN A 227 -2.01 3.69 -17.22
C GLN A 227 -3.14 3.02 -18.01
N GLY A 228 -3.34 3.40 -19.27
CA GLY A 228 -4.30 2.77 -20.20
C GLY A 228 -5.71 3.34 -20.14
N SER A 229 -6.15 3.92 -19.03
CA SER A 229 -7.51 4.44 -18.88
C SER A 229 -7.61 5.53 -17.82
N VAL A 230 -8.79 6.13 -17.70
CA VAL A 230 -9.25 7.02 -16.64
C VAL A 230 -10.57 6.49 -16.10
N MET A 231 -10.77 6.52 -14.79
CA MET A 231 -12.07 6.22 -14.19
C MET A 231 -12.89 7.50 -14.04
N GLY A 232 -14.10 7.51 -14.58
CA GLY A 232 -15.10 8.58 -14.41
C GLY A 232 -16.11 8.22 -13.33
N GLU A 233 -16.36 9.13 -12.42
CA GLU A 233 -17.36 8.99 -11.34
C GLU A 233 -18.26 10.22 -11.29
N VAL A 234 -19.57 10.01 -11.19
CA VAL A 234 -20.53 11.10 -11.00
C VAL A 234 -20.34 11.71 -9.60
N ASP A 235 -20.26 13.03 -9.51
CA ASP A 235 -20.23 13.68 -8.20
C ASP A 235 -21.59 13.52 -7.49
N ARG A 236 -21.52 13.22 -6.21
CA ARG A 236 -22.70 13.00 -5.34
C ARG A 236 -22.78 13.98 -4.19
N GLY A 237 -22.00 15.05 -4.22
CA GLY A 237 -21.92 16.01 -3.13
C GLY A 237 -21.44 15.35 -1.83
N ARG A 238 -20.31 14.67 -1.87
CA ARG A 238 -19.72 13.96 -0.73
C ARG A 238 -19.66 14.84 0.52
N LYS A 239 -20.19 14.32 1.64
CA LYS A 239 -20.23 15.04 2.92
C LYS A 239 -19.33 14.43 3.98
N LEU A 240 -19.04 13.13 3.90
CA LEU A 240 -18.25 12.40 4.88
C LEU A 240 -17.43 11.32 4.19
N ASP A 241 -16.17 11.20 4.58
CA ASP A 241 -15.30 10.08 4.24
C ASP A 241 -15.14 9.18 5.45
N PHE A 242 -15.19 7.89 5.23
CA PHE A 242 -14.84 6.89 6.24
C PHE A 242 -14.07 5.75 5.59
N ALA A 243 -13.28 5.05 6.37
CA ALA A 243 -12.59 3.83 5.96
C ALA A 243 -12.90 2.70 6.95
N THR A 244 -12.83 1.47 6.46
CA THR A 244 -12.85 0.27 7.29
C THR A 244 -11.58 -0.51 7.00
N GLU A 245 -10.92 -0.98 8.05
CA GLU A 245 -9.71 -1.81 7.95
C GLU A 245 -10.04 -3.22 8.46
N TRP A 246 -9.57 -4.22 7.71
CA TRP A 246 -9.79 -5.63 8.02
C TRP A 246 -8.43 -6.29 8.24
N MET A 247 -8.27 -6.94 9.37
CA MET A 247 -7.06 -7.70 9.74
C MET A 247 -7.34 -9.22 9.68
#